data_e1613602ae22409e9cf371500cf9256a
#
_entry.id   e1613602ae22409e9cf371500cf9256a
#
_cell.length_a   1.000
_cell.length_b   1.000
_cell.length_c   1.000
_cell.angle_alpha   90.00
_cell.angle_beta   90.00
_cell.angle_gamma   90.00
#
_symmetry.space_group_name_H-M   'P 1'
#
loop_
_entity.id
_entity.type
_entity.pdbx_description
1 polymer ?
#
loop_
_entity_poly.entity_id
_entity_poly.type
_entity_poly.pdbx_seq_one_letter_code
_entity_poly.pdbx_strand_id
1 'polypeptide(L)'
;MTYLYHESVNFPFTLAPMVGLSHVALRALIHDYMPEKATTWWPTEMLNSRRLPTQEVGETAQTIKDKRDTVLVPQILGNEEHYIAMSIKKLEELGIQGIDINMGCPVHKALKHNYGVALMGDADYAAEVVAMTIRHTSLPVSVKLRAVEESDKKMFFDFVSGLEKAGASYLCLHPRTAKQKRRGNADWSQIKELKDHLSIPIIGNGDIQTWEDAFAMKEETNCDAVMIGRALTARPWMMWQIGDKLGWGKPELYKDQECPYTPEQEAYEYGRACKKFI
;
A
#
# COMPACT_ATOMS: atom_id res chain seq x y z
N MET A 1 15.10 -14.50 3.49
CA MET A 1 14.35 -13.24 3.27
C MET A 1 13.01 -13.60 2.66
N THR A 2 11.91 -13.17 3.26
CA THR A 2 10.58 -13.33 2.64
C THR A 2 10.40 -12.20 1.65
N TYR A 3 10.33 -12.51 0.36
CA TYR A 3 10.12 -11.51 -0.68
C TYR A 3 8.64 -11.09 -0.70
N LEU A 4 8.36 -9.79 -0.62
CA LEU A 4 7.01 -9.25 -0.74
C LEU A 4 6.63 -9.14 -2.23
N TYR A 5 5.61 -9.86 -2.67
CA TYR A 5 5.04 -9.91 -4.02
C TYR A 5 5.95 -10.47 -5.12
N HIS A 6 7.25 -10.17 -5.11
CA HIS A 6 8.19 -10.61 -6.13
C HIS A 6 9.62 -10.67 -5.58
N GLU A 7 10.42 -11.60 -6.07
CA GLU A 7 11.81 -11.79 -5.65
C GLU A 7 12.72 -10.57 -5.89
N SER A 8 12.35 -9.69 -6.84
CA SER A 8 13.10 -8.47 -7.11
C SER A 8 12.91 -7.37 -6.06
N VAL A 9 11.89 -7.48 -5.18
CA VAL A 9 11.65 -6.47 -4.14
C VAL A 9 12.75 -6.55 -3.09
N ASN A 10 13.54 -5.50 -3.02
CA ASN A 10 14.69 -5.38 -2.13
C ASN A 10 14.66 -4.12 -1.26
N PHE A 11 13.69 -3.22 -1.50
CA PHE A 11 13.50 -1.96 -0.79
C PHE A 11 12.16 -1.98 -0.07
N PRO A 12 12.14 -2.11 1.29
CA PRO A 12 10.92 -2.38 2.06
C PRO A 12 10.12 -1.11 2.40
N PHE A 13 10.13 -0.11 1.52
CA PHE A 13 9.34 1.11 1.65
C PHE A 13 8.56 1.36 0.37
N THR A 14 7.28 1.66 0.48
CA THR A 14 6.38 1.78 -0.67
C THR A 14 5.36 2.90 -0.51
N LEU A 15 4.73 3.27 -1.62
CA LEU A 15 3.60 4.20 -1.65
C LEU A 15 2.31 3.52 -1.14
N ALA A 16 1.46 4.26 -0.42
CA ALA A 16 0.12 3.79 -0.06
C ALA A 16 -0.90 4.01 -1.19
N PRO A 17 -1.88 3.11 -1.36
CA PRO A 17 -3.03 3.33 -2.25
C PRO A 17 -3.89 4.48 -1.73
N MET A 18 -4.03 5.55 -2.51
CA MET A 18 -4.76 6.76 -2.15
C MET A 18 -5.58 7.26 -3.34
N VAL A 19 -6.91 7.27 -3.19
CA VAL A 19 -7.83 7.74 -4.24
C VAL A 19 -7.55 9.20 -4.60
N GLY A 20 -7.42 9.48 -5.90
CA GLY A 20 -7.08 10.78 -6.47
C GLY A 20 -5.61 11.17 -6.37
N LEU A 21 -4.74 10.27 -5.88
CA LEU A 21 -3.32 10.58 -5.66
C LEU A 21 -2.38 9.52 -6.23
N SER A 22 -2.53 8.25 -5.89
CA SER A 22 -1.57 7.19 -6.27
C SER A 22 -1.75 6.65 -7.70
N HIS A 23 -2.20 7.51 -8.62
CA HIS A 23 -2.23 7.23 -10.05
C HIS A 23 -0.83 7.30 -10.68
N VAL A 24 -0.73 6.97 -11.96
CA VAL A 24 0.54 6.85 -12.68
C VAL A 24 1.44 8.09 -12.55
N ALA A 25 0.90 9.31 -12.56
CA ALA A 25 1.73 10.52 -12.50
C ALA A 25 2.48 10.67 -11.15
N LEU A 26 1.83 10.34 -10.01
CA LEU A 26 2.52 10.37 -8.72
C LEU A 26 3.55 9.23 -8.64
N ARG A 27 3.22 8.03 -9.10
CA ARG A 27 4.19 6.92 -9.13
C ARG A 27 5.41 7.27 -9.98
N ALA A 28 5.17 7.83 -11.18
CA ALA A 28 6.25 8.29 -12.07
C ALA A 28 7.14 9.36 -11.42
N LEU A 29 6.54 10.31 -10.68
CA LEU A 29 7.29 11.31 -9.93
C LEU A 29 8.15 10.66 -8.83
N ILE A 30 7.58 9.73 -8.05
CA ILE A 30 8.32 9.06 -6.97
C ILE A 30 9.46 8.18 -7.55
N HIS A 31 9.24 7.55 -8.70
CA HIS A 31 10.29 6.79 -9.39
C HIS A 31 11.55 7.62 -9.68
N ASP A 32 11.39 8.93 -9.94
CA ASP A 32 12.53 9.81 -10.18
C ASP A 32 13.44 9.98 -8.95
N TYR A 33 12.90 9.70 -7.77
CA TYR A 33 13.61 9.77 -6.48
C TYR A 33 13.93 8.38 -5.89
N MET A 34 13.68 7.30 -6.62
CA MET A 34 14.06 5.98 -6.15
C MET A 34 15.58 5.81 -6.18
N PRO A 35 16.20 5.27 -5.11
CA PRO A 35 17.61 4.93 -5.11
C PRO A 35 17.98 4.00 -6.26
N GLU A 36 19.20 4.10 -6.75
CA GLU A 36 19.70 3.20 -7.80
C GLU A 36 19.55 1.73 -7.35
N LYS A 37 19.04 0.88 -8.23
CA LYS A 37 18.79 -0.56 -7.99
C LYS A 37 17.75 -0.89 -6.91
N ALA A 38 17.13 0.11 -6.28
CA ALA A 38 16.04 -0.12 -5.35
C ALA A 38 14.77 -0.52 -6.12
N THR A 39 14.17 -1.63 -5.72
CA THR A 39 12.90 -2.12 -6.26
C THR A 39 11.91 -2.32 -5.13
N THR A 40 10.75 -1.69 -5.27
CA THR A 40 9.61 -1.86 -4.37
C THR A 40 8.36 -2.17 -5.18
N TRP A 41 7.26 -2.51 -4.50
CA TRP A 41 5.97 -2.66 -5.18
C TRP A 41 5.22 -1.33 -5.25
N TRP A 42 4.38 -1.20 -6.26
CA TRP A 42 3.63 0.02 -6.56
C TRP A 42 2.14 -0.26 -6.53
N PRO A 43 1.38 0.37 -5.63
CA PRO A 43 -0.07 0.24 -5.63
C PRO A 43 -0.70 1.10 -6.71
N THR A 44 -1.89 0.70 -7.16
CA THR A 44 -2.79 1.62 -7.84
C THR A 44 -3.63 2.40 -6.81
N GLU A 45 -4.48 3.31 -7.27
CA GLU A 45 -5.64 3.72 -6.49
C GLU A 45 -6.58 2.53 -6.24
N MET A 46 -7.52 2.70 -5.32
CA MET A 46 -8.56 1.71 -5.05
C MET A 46 -9.49 1.56 -6.26
N LEU A 47 -9.49 0.39 -6.90
CA LEU A 47 -10.28 0.05 -8.08
C LEU A 47 -11.57 -0.69 -7.66
N ASN A 48 -12.72 -0.21 -8.11
CA ASN A 48 -14.00 -0.87 -7.79
C ASN A 48 -14.22 -2.07 -8.71
N SER A 49 -14.32 -3.28 -8.15
CA SER A 49 -14.43 -4.53 -8.90
C SER A 49 -15.69 -4.62 -9.78
N ARG A 50 -16.79 -4.00 -9.41
CA ARG A 50 -18.01 -3.94 -10.25
C ARG A 50 -17.86 -3.05 -11.48
N ARG A 51 -16.98 -2.04 -11.42
CA ARG A 51 -16.75 -1.09 -12.52
C ARG A 51 -15.60 -1.51 -13.42
N LEU A 52 -14.56 -2.09 -12.84
CA LEU A 52 -13.33 -2.43 -13.57
C LEU A 52 -13.55 -3.31 -14.80
N PRO A 53 -14.44 -4.33 -14.78
CA PRO A 53 -14.71 -5.14 -15.95
C PRO A 53 -15.23 -4.38 -17.17
N THR A 54 -15.87 -3.22 -16.98
CA THR A 54 -16.42 -2.38 -18.05
C THR A 54 -15.49 -1.22 -18.46
N GLN A 55 -14.32 -1.09 -17.85
CA GLN A 55 -13.34 -0.04 -18.14
C GLN A 55 -12.22 -0.58 -19.05
N GLU A 56 -11.62 0.32 -19.82
CA GLU A 56 -10.37 0.04 -20.52
C GLU A 56 -9.21 0.12 -19.51
N VAL A 57 -8.74 -1.06 -19.11
CA VAL A 57 -7.63 -1.19 -18.15
C VAL A 57 -6.32 -0.93 -18.89
N GLY A 58 -5.44 -0.11 -18.30
CA GLY A 58 -4.20 0.35 -18.93
C GLY A 58 -4.31 1.69 -19.64
N GLU A 59 -5.51 2.25 -19.79
CA GLU A 59 -5.74 3.52 -20.49
C GLU A 59 -6.12 4.68 -19.56
N THR A 60 -6.56 4.38 -18.35
CA THR A 60 -6.92 5.41 -17.37
C THR A 60 -5.74 5.75 -16.47
N ALA A 61 -5.66 6.98 -15.97
CA ALA A 61 -4.61 7.38 -15.03
C ALA A 61 -4.47 6.43 -13.82
N GLN A 62 -5.56 5.79 -13.41
CA GLN A 62 -5.61 4.83 -12.31
C GLN A 62 -4.97 3.48 -12.66
N THR A 63 -5.05 3.06 -13.92
CA THR A 63 -4.66 1.72 -14.38
C THR A 63 -3.47 1.71 -15.33
N ILE A 64 -3.04 2.87 -15.88
CA ILE A 64 -1.81 2.97 -16.67
C ILE A 64 -0.63 2.48 -15.82
N LYS A 65 0.17 1.59 -16.39
CA LYS A 65 1.43 1.11 -15.82
C LYS A 65 2.59 1.93 -16.37
N ASP A 66 3.36 2.61 -15.51
CA ASP A 66 4.66 3.16 -15.92
C ASP A 66 5.62 2.00 -16.19
N LYS A 67 6.52 2.16 -17.16
CA LYS A 67 7.52 1.12 -17.48
C LYS A 67 8.41 0.73 -16.30
N ARG A 68 8.53 1.61 -15.31
CA ARG A 68 9.29 1.42 -14.07
C ARG A 68 8.48 0.75 -12.95
N ASP A 69 7.14 0.62 -13.10
CA ASP A 69 6.28 -0.13 -12.16
C ASP A 69 6.51 -1.65 -12.35
N THR A 70 7.73 -2.12 -12.10
CA THR A 70 8.11 -3.53 -12.33
C THR A 70 7.33 -4.48 -11.45
N VAL A 71 6.94 -4.06 -10.25
CA VAL A 71 6.09 -4.80 -9.31
C VAL A 71 4.83 -3.99 -9.04
N LEU A 72 3.86 -4.03 -9.97
CA LEU A 72 2.58 -3.36 -9.82
C LEU A 72 1.60 -4.26 -9.06
N VAL A 73 0.99 -3.72 -8.00
CA VAL A 73 0.03 -4.40 -7.12
C VAL A 73 -1.25 -3.57 -7.03
N PRO A 74 -2.23 -3.80 -7.92
CA PRO A 74 -3.50 -3.10 -7.89
C PRO A 74 -4.27 -3.38 -6.60
N GLN A 75 -4.88 -2.32 -6.04
CA GLN A 75 -5.81 -2.47 -4.92
C GLN A 75 -7.24 -2.55 -5.43
N ILE A 76 -7.95 -3.63 -5.11
CA ILE A 76 -9.36 -3.82 -5.45
C ILE A 76 -10.28 -3.52 -4.26
N LEU A 77 -11.46 -2.99 -4.56
CA LEU A 77 -12.57 -2.79 -3.63
C LEU A 77 -13.77 -3.58 -4.13
N GLY A 78 -14.13 -4.66 -3.46
CA GLY A 78 -15.22 -5.53 -3.86
C GLY A 78 -15.41 -6.73 -2.94
N ASN A 79 -16.52 -7.43 -3.12
CA ASN A 79 -16.90 -8.58 -2.30
C ASN A 79 -17.75 -9.61 -3.07
N GLU A 80 -17.88 -9.49 -4.40
CA GLU A 80 -18.63 -10.44 -5.22
C GLU A 80 -17.68 -11.17 -6.16
N GLU A 81 -17.65 -12.49 -6.04
CA GLU A 81 -16.69 -13.35 -6.75
C GLU A 81 -16.68 -13.12 -8.25
N HIS A 82 -17.86 -13.02 -8.90
CA HIS A 82 -17.97 -12.79 -10.33
C HIS A 82 -17.23 -11.53 -10.79
N TYR A 83 -17.44 -10.40 -10.09
CA TYR A 83 -16.76 -9.16 -10.44
C TYR A 83 -15.27 -9.15 -10.07
N ILE A 84 -14.91 -9.83 -8.98
CA ILE A 84 -13.50 -10.02 -8.59
C ILE A 84 -12.76 -10.81 -9.68
N ALA A 85 -13.32 -11.94 -10.12
CA ALA A 85 -12.76 -12.78 -11.17
C ALA A 85 -12.55 -12.01 -12.49
N MET A 86 -13.56 -11.29 -12.94
CA MET A 86 -13.46 -10.47 -14.16
C MET A 86 -12.42 -9.36 -14.02
N SER A 87 -12.33 -8.75 -12.84
CA SER A 87 -11.35 -7.69 -12.55
C SER A 87 -9.92 -8.22 -12.56
N ILE A 88 -9.69 -9.36 -11.91
CA ILE A 88 -8.38 -10.02 -11.86
C ILE A 88 -7.90 -10.35 -13.28
N LYS A 89 -8.75 -10.99 -14.07
CA LYS A 89 -8.42 -11.33 -15.46
C LYS A 89 -7.91 -10.11 -16.26
N LYS A 90 -8.61 -8.97 -16.17
CA LYS A 90 -8.17 -7.74 -16.84
C LYS A 90 -6.88 -7.15 -16.26
N LEU A 91 -6.71 -7.22 -14.95
CA LEU A 91 -5.50 -6.69 -14.30
C LEU A 91 -4.27 -7.53 -14.64
N GLU A 92 -4.41 -8.85 -14.75
CA GLU A 92 -3.30 -9.75 -15.12
C GLU A 92 -2.77 -9.45 -16.53
N GLU A 93 -3.61 -8.94 -17.45
CA GLU A 93 -3.20 -8.50 -18.78
C GLU A 93 -2.18 -7.33 -18.74
N LEU A 94 -2.14 -6.56 -17.63
CA LEU A 94 -1.12 -5.52 -17.38
C LEU A 94 0.21 -6.07 -16.89
N GLY A 95 0.32 -7.38 -16.63
CA GLY A 95 1.51 -7.99 -16.03
C GLY A 95 1.73 -7.51 -14.60
N ILE A 96 0.70 -7.59 -13.76
CA ILE A 96 0.75 -7.29 -12.33
C ILE A 96 1.50 -8.37 -11.55
N GLN A 97 1.93 -8.07 -10.31
CA GLN A 97 2.71 -9.00 -9.49
C GLN A 97 2.01 -9.35 -8.16
N GLY A 98 0.79 -8.91 -7.98
CA GLY A 98 -0.02 -9.20 -6.80
C GLY A 98 -1.33 -8.43 -6.82
N ILE A 99 -2.20 -8.73 -5.88
CA ILE A 99 -3.48 -8.04 -5.68
C ILE A 99 -3.60 -7.65 -4.22
N ASP A 100 -4.03 -6.42 -3.95
CA ASP A 100 -4.32 -5.96 -2.60
C ASP A 100 -5.84 -5.74 -2.44
N ILE A 101 -6.43 -6.29 -1.37
CA ILE A 101 -7.85 -6.14 -1.05
C ILE A 101 -8.01 -5.00 -0.05
N ASN A 102 -8.87 -4.03 -0.38
CA ASN A 102 -9.19 -2.94 0.53
C ASN A 102 -10.24 -3.36 1.56
N MET A 103 -9.84 -3.47 2.83
CA MET A 103 -10.72 -3.64 3.98
C MET A 103 -10.60 -2.47 4.98
N GLY A 104 -10.14 -1.29 4.52
CA GLY A 104 -9.93 -0.15 5.40
C GLY A 104 -10.64 1.14 4.99
N CYS A 105 -11.30 1.19 3.83
CA CYS A 105 -11.94 2.40 3.35
C CYS A 105 -13.26 2.69 4.09
N PRO A 106 -13.39 3.83 4.83
CA PRO A 106 -14.57 4.14 5.61
C PRO A 106 -15.58 5.03 4.86
N VAL A 107 -15.49 5.17 3.54
CA VAL A 107 -16.38 6.06 2.79
C VAL A 107 -17.78 5.47 2.70
N HIS A 108 -18.80 6.34 2.82
CA HIS A 108 -20.23 5.93 2.85
C HIS A 108 -20.63 5.02 1.68
N LYS A 109 -20.10 5.28 0.47
CA LYS A 109 -20.37 4.45 -0.71
C LYS A 109 -19.83 3.03 -0.57
N ALA A 110 -18.68 2.83 0.06
CA ALA A 110 -18.13 1.51 0.35
C ALA A 110 -18.99 0.78 1.38
N LEU A 111 -19.37 1.45 2.47
CA LEU A 111 -20.23 0.89 3.52
C LEU A 111 -21.58 0.41 2.97
N LYS A 112 -22.22 1.21 2.10
CA LYS A 112 -23.52 0.85 1.48
C LYS A 112 -23.49 -0.47 0.72
N HIS A 113 -22.34 -0.86 0.19
CA HIS A 113 -22.15 -2.09 -0.60
C HIS A 113 -21.42 -3.18 0.16
N ASN A 114 -21.24 -3.04 1.44
CA ASN A 114 -20.45 -3.95 2.29
C ASN A 114 -19.00 -4.12 1.80
N TYR A 115 -18.35 -3.01 1.40
CA TYR A 115 -16.96 -2.97 0.96
C TYR A 115 -16.06 -2.29 2.01
N GLY A 116 -14.76 -2.37 1.80
CA GLY A 116 -13.78 -1.66 2.62
C GLY A 116 -13.90 -2.05 4.09
N VAL A 117 -13.97 -1.06 4.99
CA VAL A 117 -14.02 -1.31 6.43
C VAL A 117 -15.27 -2.07 6.88
N ALA A 118 -16.35 -2.09 6.08
CA ALA A 118 -17.56 -2.85 6.42
C ALA A 118 -17.28 -4.37 6.49
N LEU A 119 -16.34 -4.88 5.69
CA LEU A 119 -15.93 -6.30 5.74
C LEU A 119 -15.33 -6.69 7.09
N MET A 120 -14.75 -5.74 7.83
CA MET A 120 -14.21 -6.02 9.17
C MET A 120 -15.30 -6.33 10.22
N GLY A 121 -16.57 -6.12 9.90
CA GLY A 121 -17.72 -6.48 10.76
C GLY A 121 -18.21 -7.93 10.59
N ASP A 122 -17.66 -8.68 9.62
CA ASP A 122 -18.05 -10.06 9.33
C ASP A 122 -16.78 -10.86 8.95
N ALA A 123 -16.22 -11.54 9.94
CA ALA A 123 -14.94 -12.24 9.80
C ALA A 123 -15.01 -13.40 8.79
N ASP A 124 -16.09 -14.16 8.79
CA ASP A 124 -16.25 -15.29 7.89
C ASP A 124 -16.41 -14.83 6.44
N TYR A 125 -17.18 -13.78 6.24
CA TYR A 125 -17.33 -13.19 4.89
C TYR A 125 -16.06 -12.50 4.40
N ALA A 126 -15.33 -11.82 5.27
CA ALA A 126 -14.03 -11.25 4.91
C ALA A 126 -13.01 -12.32 4.51
N ALA A 127 -12.95 -13.44 5.26
CA ALA A 127 -12.13 -14.59 4.89
C ALA A 127 -12.56 -15.20 3.55
N GLU A 128 -13.87 -15.29 3.28
CA GLU A 128 -14.37 -15.76 1.98
C GLU A 128 -14.00 -14.79 0.85
N VAL A 129 -14.00 -13.46 1.06
CA VAL A 129 -13.53 -12.50 0.05
C VAL A 129 -12.05 -12.73 -0.29
N VAL A 130 -11.21 -13.05 0.67
CA VAL A 130 -9.81 -13.43 0.44
C VAL A 130 -9.75 -14.75 -0.34
N ALA A 131 -10.45 -15.78 0.10
CA ALA A 131 -10.46 -17.09 -0.53
C ALA A 131 -10.95 -17.03 -1.98
N MET A 132 -12.05 -16.31 -2.26
CA MET A 132 -12.55 -16.13 -3.63
C MET A 132 -11.57 -15.37 -4.50
N THR A 133 -10.84 -14.39 -3.97
CA THR A 133 -9.80 -13.69 -4.72
C THR A 133 -8.67 -14.63 -5.10
N ILE A 134 -8.19 -15.45 -4.17
CA ILE A 134 -7.11 -16.42 -4.39
C ILE A 134 -7.50 -17.49 -5.42
N ARG A 135 -8.77 -17.91 -5.46
CA ARG A 135 -9.23 -18.89 -6.47
C ARG A 135 -9.05 -18.41 -7.91
N HIS A 136 -8.95 -17.11 -8.15
CA HIS A 136 -8.90 -16.50 -9.47
C HIS A 136 -7.52 -15.96 -9.88
N THR A 137 -6.49 -16.15 -9.05
CA THR A 137 -5.12 -15.75 -9.39
C THR A 137 -4.11 -16.68 -8.71
N SER A 138 -2.95 -16.84 -9.34
CA SER A 138 -1.78 -17.48 -8.72
C SER A 138 -0.84 -16.46 -8.04
N LEU A 139 -1.15 -15.18 -8.16
CA LEU A 139 -0.34 -14.10 -7.60
C LEU A 139 -0.60 -13.94 -6.10
N PRO A 140 0.36 -13.39 -5.33
CA PRO A 140 0.14 -13.08 -3.92
C PRO A 140 -1.03 -12.13 -3.72
N VAL A 141 -1.89 -12.43 -2.73
CA VAL A 141 -3.03 -11.60 -2.35
C VAL A 141 -2.79 -11.03 -0.96
N SER A 142 -2.78 -9.71 -0.84
CA SER A 142 -2.68 -8.99 0.43
C SER A 142 -3.99 -8.34 0.85
N VAL A 143 -4.07 -7.93 2.10
CA VAL A 143 -5.22 -7.18 2.62
C VAL A 143 -4.75 -5.93 3.36
N LYS A 144 -5.33 -4.77 3.00
CA LYS A 144 -5.08 -3.52 3.72
C LYS A 144 -6.23 -3.21 4.67
N LEU A 145 -5.88 -3.12 5.97
CA LEU A 145 -6.79 -3.02 7.11
C LEU A 145 -6.71 -1.67 7.83
N ARG A 146 -7.69 -1.43 8.69
CA ARG A 146 -7.65 -0.46 9.79
C ARG A 146 -7.61 -1.16 11.14
N ALA A 147 -7.24 -0.39 12.17
CA ALA A 147 -7.39 -0.82 13.55
C ALA A 147 -8.86 -0.85 13.98
N VAL A 148 -9.09 -1.53 15.08
CA VAL A 148 -10.35 -1.55 15.83
C VAL A 148 -10.19 -0.82 17.18
N GLU A 149 -11.28 -0.60 17.90
CA GLU A 149 -11.24 -0.08 19.28
C GLU A 149 -10.62 -1.15 20.19
N GLU A 150 -10.03 -0.73 21.30
CA GLU A 150 -9.38 -1.65 22.25
C GLU A 150 -10.34 -2.73 22.78
N SER A 151 -11.62 -2.37 22.97
CA SER A 151 -12.68 -3.32 23.37
C SER A 151 -12.85 -4.49 22.38
N ASP A 152 -12.51 -4.28 21.13
CA ASP A 152 -12.75 -5.23 20.03
C ASP A 152 -11.49 -6.00 19.63
N LYS A 153 -10.41 -5.79 20.36
CA LYS A 153 -9.07 -6.32 20.04
C LYS A 153 -9.02 -7.83 19.91
N LYS A 154 -9.70 -8.57 20.81
CA LYS A 154 -9.75 -10.03 20.71
C LYS A 154 -10.41 -10.48 19.40
N MET A 155 -11.55 -9.89 19.04
CA MET A 155 -12.23 -10.21 17.78
C MET A 155 -11.37 -9.82 16.57
N PHE A 156 -10.57 -8.76 16.68
CA PHE A 156 -9.64 -8.36 15.63
C PHE A 156 -8.55 -9.41 15.40
N PHE A 157 -7.97 -9.98 16.45
CA PHE A 157 -6.98 -11.05 16.30
C PHE A 157 -7.60 -12.33 15.71
N ASP A 158 -8.81 -12.70 16.11
CA ASP A 158 -9.54 -13.82 15.50
C ASP A 158 -9.82 -13.54 14.01
N PHE A 159 -10.21 -12.31 13.68
CA PHE A 159 -10.45 -11.84 12.31
C PHE A 159 -9.18 -11.95 11.43
N VAL A 160 -8.03 -11.39 11.86
CA VAL A 160 -6.80 -11.41 11.06
C VAL A 160 -6.22 -12.82 10.92
N SER A 161 -6.38 -13.67 11.95
CA SER A 161 -6.05 -15.09 11.86
C SER A 161 -6.93 -15.83 10.84
N GLY A 162 -8.19 -15.42 10.71
CA GLY A 162 -9.10 -15.91 9.67
C GLY A 162 -8.61 -15.54 8.26
N LEU A 163 -8.12 -14.32 8.05
CA LEU A 163 -7.56 -13.88 6.76
C LEU A 163 -6.27 -14.66 6.41
N GLU A 164 -5.38 -14.87 7.39
CA GLU A 164 -4.17 -15.69 7.21
C GLU A 164 -4.54 -17.12 6.81
N LYS A 165 -5.48 -17.75 7.53
CA LYS A 165 -5.97 -19.11 7.22
C LYS A 165 -6.65 -19.19 5.85
N ALA A 166 -7.31 -18.12 5.41
CA ALA A 166 -7.89 -18.02 4.07
C ALA A 166 -6.84 -17.89 2.96
N GLY A 167 -5.57 -17.69 3.31
CA GLY A 167 -4.43 -17.66 2.40
C GLY A 167 -3.92 -16.27 2.07
N ALA A 168 -4.28 -15.23 2.82
CA ALA A 168 -3.67 -13.90 2.66
C ALA A 168 -2.14 -14.02 2.79
N SER A 169 -1.42 -13.48 1.80
CA SER A 169 0.04 -13.55 1.75
C SER A 169 0.70 -12.49 2.63
N TYR A 170 0.06 -11.33 2.80
CA TYR A 170 0.54 -10.19 3.59
C TYR A 170 -0.63 -9.40 4.16
N LEU A 171 -0.43 -8.76 5.32
CA LEU A 171 -1.39 -7.77 5.82
C LEU A 171 -0.73 -6.41 5.97
N CYS A 172 -1.45 -5.36 5.59
CA CYS A 172 -1.05 -3.97 5.82
C CYS A 172 -2.00 -3.33 6.82
N LEU A 173 -1.48 -2.89 7.98
CA LEU A 173 -2.28 -2.24 9.01
C LEU A 173 -2.05 -0.72 9.05
N HIS A 174 -3.15 0.05 8.90
CA HIS A 174 -3.20 1.45 9.29
C HIS A 174 -3.85 1.55 10.67
N PRO A 175 -3.09 1.76 11.76
CA PRO A 175 -3.59 1.63 13.13
C PRO A 175 -4.35 2.87 13.59
N ARG A 176 -5.39 3.23 12.83
CA ARG A 176 -6.47 4.16 13.18
C ARG A 176 -7.79 3.49 12.92
N THR A 177 -8.74 3.65 13.83
CA THR A 177 -10.09 3.12 13.66
C THR A 177 -10.85 3.84 12.55
N ALA A 178 -11.95 3.25 12.09
CA ALA A 178 -12.83 3.88 11.12
C ALA A 178 -13.44 5.20 11.64
N LYS A 179 -13.71 5.30 12.95
CA LYS A 179 -14.23 6.51 13.61
C LYS A 179 -13.20 7.64 13.64
N GLN A 180 -11.94 7.32 13.92
CA GLN A 180 -10.84 8.30 13.92
C GLN A 180 -10.65 8.92 12.53
N LYS A 181 -10.88 8.16 11.46
CA LYS A 181 -10.56 8.58 10.09
C LYS A 181 -9.10 9.03 9.95
N ARG A 182 -8.82 10.34 10.15
CA ARG A 182 -7.49 10.97 10.10
C ARG A 182 -7.14 11.73 11.40
N ARG A 183 -7.99 11.65 12.44
CA ARG A 183 -7.79 12.36 13.71
C ARG A 183 -6.98 11.53 14.67
N GLY A 184 -6.30 12.20 15.61
CA GLY A 184 -5.43 11.56 16.59
C GLY A 184 -4.18 10.97 15.96
N ASN A 185 -3.48 10.11 16.70
CA ASN A 185 -2.27 9.44 16.24
C ASN A 185 -2.55 7.99 15.82
N ALA A 186 -1.76 7.49 14.90
CA ALA A 186 -1.71 6.06 14.58
C ALA A 186 -1.02 5.33 15.73
N ASP A 187 -1.67 4.32 16.27
CA ASP A 187 -1.12 3.54 17.37
C ASP A 187 -0.24 2.40 16.84
N TRP A 188 1.04 2.67 16.68
CA TRP A 188 1.99 1.70 16.11
C TRP A 188 2.16 0.44 16.96
N SER A 189 1.79 0.45 18.24
CA SER A 189 1.83 -0.76 19.08
C SER A 189 0.96 -1.87 18.50
N GLN A 190 -0.17 -1.53 17.83
CA GLN A 190 -1.03 -2.51 17.18
C GLN A 190 -0.38 -3.16 15.94
N ILE A 191 0.54 -2.47 15.26
CA ILE A 191 1.34 -3.09 14.18
C ILE A 191 2.28 -4.14 14.78
N LYS A 192 2.95 -3.79 15.89
CA LYS A 192 3.82 -4.73 16.61
C LYS A 192 3.06 -5.96 17.07
N GLU A 193 1.92 -5.76 17.72
CA GLU A 193 1.07 -6.86 18.19
C GLU A 193 0.61 -7.77 17.05
N LEU A 194 0.24 -7.17 15.90
CA LEU A 194 -0.12 -7.94 14.71
C LEU A 194 1.08 -8.74 14.18
N LYS A 195 2.28 -8.16 14.18
CA LYS A 195 3.52 -8.81 13.78
C LYS A 195 3.89 -9.97 14.71
N ASP A 196 3.66 -9.81 16.00
CA ASP A 196 3.92 -10.86 17.00
C ASP A 196 2.87 -11.99 16.95
N HIS A 197 1.66 -11.72 16.41
CA HIS A 197 0.53 -12.64 16.38
C HIS A 197 0.50 -13.53 15.13
N LEU A 198 0.85 -13.01 13.97
CA LEU A 198 0.73 -13.70 12.67
C LEU A 198 2.09 -14.20 12.16
N SER A 199 2.06 -15.24 11.35
CA SER A 199 3.25 -15.80 10.70
C SER A 199 3.56 -15.17 9.35
N ILE A 200 2.56 -14.55 8.69
CA ILE A 200 2.74 -13.85 7.43
C ILE A 200 3.37 -12.45 7.63
N PRO A 201 4.04 -11.90 6.61
CA PRO A 201 4.63 -10.57 6.70
C PRO A 201 3.60 -9.47 6.95
N ILE A 202 4.00 -8.48 7.77
CA ILE A 202 3.19 -7.32 8.15
C ILE A 202 3.79 -6.05 7.58
N ILE A 203 2.96 -5.24 6.92
CA ILE A 203 3.30 -3.94 6.38
C ILE A 203 2.72 -2.86 7.30
N GLY A 204 3.59 -2.05 7.90
CA GLY A 204 3.18 -0.93 8.76
C GLY A 204 2.76 0.29 7.92
N ASN A 205 1.71 1.00 8.34
CA ASN A 205 1.23 2.21 7.69
C ASN A 205 0.66 3.21 8.70
N GLY A 206 0.86 4.50 8.48
CA GLY A 206 0.26 5.58 9.27
C GLY A 206 1.30 6.45 9.96
N ASP A 207 1.07 7.76 9.91
CA ASP A 207 1.86 8.83 10.55
C ASP A 207 3.35 8.88 10.17
N ILE A 208 3.69 8.43 9.00
CA ILE A 208 5.01 8.66 8.41
C ILE A 208 4.98 10.04 7.76
N GLN A 209 5.73 10.99 8.31
CA GLN A 209 5.88 12.35 7.82
C GLN A 209 7.28 12.62 7.30
N THR A 210 8.29 11.94 7.87
CA THR A 210 9.70 12.08 7.52
C THR A 210 10.35 10.71 7.31
N TRP A 211 11.58 10.69 6.80
CA TRP A 211 12.33 9.45 6.68
C TRP A 211 12.66 8.82 8.04
N GLU A 212 12.86 9.65 9.08
CA GLU A 212 13.06 9.17 10.45
C GLU A 212 11.85 8.38 10.96
N ASP A 213 10.62 8.86 10.70
CA ASP A 213 9.40 8.14 11.09
C ASP A 213 9.32 6.77 10.40
N ALA A 214 9.80 6.67 9.15
CA ALA A 214 9.80 5.40 8.43
C ALA A 214 10.74 4.36 9.08
N PHE A 215 11.89 4.80 9.56
CA PHE A 215 12.81 3.93 10.33
C PHE A 215 12.28 3.62 11.72
N ALA A 216 11.76 4.63 12.43
CA ALA A 216 11.17 4.45 13.76
C ALA A 216 10.04 3.41 13.71
N MET A 217 9.14 3.47 12.71
CA MET A 217 8.11 2.44 12.56
C MET A 217 8.69 1.04 12.42
N LYS A 218 9.73 0.84 11.58
CA LYS A 218 10.37 -0.47 11.45
C LYS A 218 11.01 -0.94 12.74
N GLU A 219 11.70 -0.06 13.44
CA GLU A 219 12.40 -0.37 14.69
C GLU A 219 11.42 -0.69 15.83
N GLU A 220 10.40 0.14 16.02
CA GLU A 220 9.44 -0.01 17.11
C GLU A 220 8.48 -1.20 16.93
N THR A 221 8.11 -1.50 15.66
CA THR A 221 7.08 -2.50 15.37
C THR A 221 7.62 -3.83 14.84
N ASN A 222 8.88 -3.86 14.40
CA ASN A 222 9.49 -4.99 13.69
C ASN A 222 8.70 -5.43 12.45
N CYS A 223 7.92 -4.53 11.83
CA CYS A 223 7.18 -4.83 10.62
C CYS A 223 8.13 -5.13 9.44
N ASP A 224 7.70 -5.93 8.48
CA ASP A 224 8.53 -6.37 7.36
C ASP A 224 8.77 -5.25 6.35
N ALA A 225 7.78 -4.36 6.18
CA ALA A 225 7.88 -3.19 5.31
C ALA A 225 7.03 -2.02 5.83
N VAL A 226 7.29 -0.83 5.30
CA VAL A 226 6.58 0.41 5.64
C VAL A 226 5.89 0.98 4.40
N MET A 227 4.60 1.24 4.52
CA MET A 227 3.79 1.87 3.49
C MET A 227 3.55 3.34 3.84
N ILE A 228 3.98 4.24 2.96
CA ILE A 228 3.99 5.69 3.18
C ILE A 228 2.88 6.34 2.34
N GLY A 229 2.04 7.13 2.99
CA GLY A 229 0.91 7.79 2.34
C GLY A 229 1.22 9.23 1.92
N ARG A 230 0.48 10.16 2.49
CA ARG A 230 0.45 11.59 2.14
C ARG A 230 1.81 12.28 2.12
N ALA A 231 2.75 11.85 2.93
CA ALA A 231 4.09 12.42 2.94
C ALA A 231 4.77 12.33 1.57
N LEU A 232 4.61 11.20 0.85
CA LEU A 232 5.18 11.03 -0.50
C LEU A 232 4.52 11.93 -1.56
N THR A 233 3.31 12.43 -1.33
CA THR A 233 2.71 13.41 -2.25
C THR A 233 3.35 14.80 -2.12
N ALA A 234 3.81 15.14 -0.93
CA ALA A 234 4.45 16.42 -0.63
C ALA A 234 5.99 16.35 -0.74
N ARG A 235 6.55 15.18 -0.44
CA ARG A 235 8.01 14.93 -0.38
C ARG A 235 8.37 13.63 -1.10
N PRO A 236 8.25 13.55 -2.43
CA PRO A 236 8.59 12.34 -3.17
C PRO A 236 10.06 11.94 -3.01
N TRP A 237 10.96 12.90 -2.74
CA TRP A 237 12.38 12.68 -2.44
C TRP A 237 12.64 11.95 -1.11
N MET A 238 11.61 11.74 -0.28
CA MET A 238 11.75 10.91 0.94
C MET A 238 12.26 9.49 0.62
N MET A 239 11.91 8.93 -0.54
CA MET A 239 12.44 7.63 -0.97
C MET A 239 13.95 7.70 -1.19
N TRP A 240 14.46 8.81 -1.71
CA TRP A 240 15.91 9.03 -1.80
C TRP A 240 16.54 9.19 -0.41
N GLN A 241 15.95 10.00 0.48
CA GLN A 241 16.46 10.15 1.86
C GLN A 241 16.56 8.80 2.58
N ILE A 242 15.52 7.96 2.49
CA ILE A 242 15.52 6.60 3.05
C ILE A 242 16.65 5.75 2.44
N GLY A 243 16.79 5.77 1.12
CA GLY A 243 17.84 5.01 0.45
C GLY A 243 19.24 5.47 0.80
N ASP A 244 19.46 6.78 0.88
CA ASP A 244 20.73 7.37 1.27
C ASP A 244 21.16 6.91 2.69
N LYS A 245 20.22 6.91 3.64
CA LYS A 245 20.45 6.39 5.01
C LYS A 245 20.72 4.89 5.05
N LEU A 246 20.21 4.13 4.11
CA LEU A 246 20.49 2.70 3.96
C LEU A 246 21.77 2.40 3.16
N GLY A 247 22.48 3.43 2.68
CA GLY A 247 23.70 3.28 1.89
C GLY A 247 23.45 2.86 0.43
N TRP A 248 22.25 3.11 -0.10
CA TRP A 248 21.92 2.87 -1.50
C TRP A 248 22.51 3.99 -2.39
N GLY A 249 22.70 3.68 -3.67
CA GLY A 249 23.12 4.66 -4.66
C GLY A 249 22.09 5.77 -4.87
N LYS A 250 22.56 6.92 -5.34
CA LYS A 250 21.69 8.07 -5.67
C LYS A 250 20.71 7.72 -6.78
N PRO A 251 19.51 8.36 -6.84
CA PRO A 251 18.61 8.22 -7.98
C PRO A 251 19.30 8.65 -9.29
N GLU A 252 18.97 7.97 -10.39
CA GLU A 252 19.60 8.18 -11.70
C GLU A 252 19.61 9.66 -12.14
N LEU A 253 18.50 10.37 -11.91
CA LEU A 253 18.36 11.79 -12.29
C LEU A 253 19.13 12.76 -11.38
N TYR A 254 19.72 12.27 -10.29
CA TYR A 254 20.31 13.10 -9.23
C TYR A 254 21.74 12.68 -8.87
N LYS A 255 22.45 12.00 -9.79
CA LYS A 255 23.81 11.48 -9.55
C LYS A 255 24.80 12.54 -9.10
N ASP A 256 24.67 13.76 -9.64
CA ASP A 256 25.57 14.89 -9.36
C ASP A 256 25.04 15.81 -8.25
N GLN A 257 23.98 15.42 -7.55
CA GLN A 257 23.36 16.23 -6.50
C GLN A 257 23.50 15.54 -5.13
N GLU A 258 23.36 16.32 -4.07
CA GLU A 258 23.26 15.80 -2.72
C GLU A 258 21.81 15.53 -2.33
N CYS A 259 21.61 14.55 -1.46
CA CYS A 259 20.29 14.23 -0.92
C CYS A 259 19.75 15.43 -0.14
N PRO A 260 18.50 15.86 -0.37
CA PRO A 260 17.96 17.05 0.26
C PRO A 260 17.58 16.78 1.72
N TYR A 261 18.32 17.36 2.65
CA TYR A 261 18.05 17.26 4.09
C TYR A 261 17.75 18.60 4.77
N THR A 262 18.18 19.74 4.14
CA THR A 262 17.89 21.05 4.72
C THR A 262 16.55 21.59 4.21
N PRO A 263 15.89 22.47 4.97
CA PRO A 263 14.65 23.12 4.52
C PRO A 263 14.79 23.81 3.16
N GLU A 264 15.94 24.41 2.87
CA GLU A 264 16.21 25.09 1.60
C GLU A 264 16.31 24.08 0.45
N GLN A 265 17.00 22.95 0.65
CA GLN A 265 17.11 21.86 -0.33
C GLN A 265 15.74 21.23 -0.59
N GLU A 266 14.97 20.94 0.46
CA GLU A 266 13.61 20.39 0.33
C GLU A 266 12.67 21.37 -0.38
N ALA A 267 12.75 22.68 -0.09
CA ALA A 267 11.96 23.69 -0.78
C ALA A 267 12.30 23.75 -2.29
N TYR A 268 13.58 23.62 -2.62
CA TYR A 268 14.02 23.54 -4.02
C TYR A 268 13.45 22.31 -4.72
N GLU A 269 13.53 21.12 -4.10
CA GLU A 269 12.96 19.88 -4.64
C GLU A 269 11.43 19.95 -4.76
N TYR A 270 10.75 20.56 -3.79
CA TYR A 270 9.30 20.81 -3.90
C TYR A 270 8.96 21.63 -5.15
N GLY A 271 9.70 22.71 -5.40
CA GLY A 271 9.54 23.52 -6.60
C GLY A 271 9.79 22.73 -7.89
N ARG A 272 10.77 21.83 -7.91
CA ARG A 272 11.04 20.93 -9.05
C ARG A 272 9.92 19.93 -9.27
N ALA A 273 9.44 19.30 -8.20
CA ALA A 273 8.34 18.36 -8.26
C ALA A 273 7.07 19.01 -8.81
N CYS A 274 6.72 20.22 -8.33
CA CYS A 274 5.56 20.97 -8.83
C CYS A 274 5.65 21.25 -10.34
N LYS A 275 6.83 21.58 -10.88
CA LYS A 275 7.01 21.83 -12.31
C LYS A 275 6.74 20.63 -13.21
N LYS A 276 6.78 19.41 -12.68
CA LYS A 276 6.46 18.18 -13.43
C LYS A 276 4.96 17.93 -13.61
N PHE A 277 4.12 18.64 -12.86
CA PHE A 277 2.66 18.54 -12.96
C PHE A 277 2.03 19.69 -13.74
N ILE A 278 2.80 20.66 -14.19
CA ILE A 278 2.39 21.78 -15.05
C ILE A 278 2.79 21.49 -16.49
#